data_727340292394671dfb241c66feb3a4a6
#
_entry.id   727340292394671dfb241c66feb3a4a6
#
_cell.length_a   1.000
_cell.length_b   1.000
_cell.length_c   1.000
_cell.angle_alpha   90.00
_cell.angle_beta   90.00
_cell.angle_gamma   90.00
#
_symmetry.space_group_name_H-M   'P 1'
#
loop_
_entity.id
_entity.type
_entity.pdbx_description
1 polymer ?
#
loop_
_entity_poly.entity_id
_entity_poly.type
_entity_poly.pdbx_seq_one_letter_code
_entity_poly.pdbx_strand_id
1 'polypeptide(L)'
;MWKKWLQISLWSLLGVGTFTLLIAAMQKKDEKACAGIKINIDGAKDNVFIDDKDVMAIMKNNGALKGKEVSMINLRNIEEQLEKNAWIKDADLFFDNIQVLHAKIEEREPIARIFTLSGKSYYIDSSCKMLPLSDERSARIPMFTSFPSDKKVLSKPDSSVLQDVKNIARYINADSFLTAQVAQIDITSQGTYEIIPVLGDQLIRIGDAEDLDEKFGKLKSFYKQVWAKTGFEKYETIDVQYKDQVVATKRGAGKIYADTTKAMKEFGNTLQQIKSVLNDTAFAAEVVKPVTIKDSVATKKPVETKTNNKTGKKNTSPVVNQKQPKAVMKKH
;
A
#
# COMPACT_ATOMS: atom_id res chain seq x y z
N MET A 1 83.88 27.38 7.19
CA MET A 1 82.49 27.89 7.44
C MET A 1 81.65 27.94 6.17
N TRP A 2 82.20 28.34 5.05
CA TRP A 2 81.43 28.50 3.78
C TRP A 2 80.77 27.23 3.27
N LYS A 3 81.40 26.06 3.36
CA LYS A 3 80.80 24.74 2.93
C LYS A 3 79.50 24.39 3.71
N LYS A 4 79.36 24.73 4.98
CA LYS A 4 78.13 24.49 5.78
C LYS A 4 76.99 25.41 5.34
N TRP A 5 77.28 26.65 5.00
CA TRP A 5 76.25 27.57 4.48
C TRP A 5 75.72 27.12 3.09
N LEU A 6 76.61 26.64 2.23
CA LEU A 6 76.28 26.07 0.93
C LEU A 6 75.38 24.84 1.08
N GLN A 7 75.67 23.94 2.03
CA GLN A 7 74.83 22.81 2.32
C GLN A 7 73.44 23.21 2.84
N ILE A 8 73.33 24.15 3.76
CA ILE A 8 72.09 24.67 4.30
C ILE A 8 71.26 25.32 3.19
N SER A 9 71.85 26.12 2.32
CA SER A 9 71.12 26.75 1.20
C SER A 9 70.63 25.72 0.18
N LEU A 10 71.42 24.66 -0.09
CA LEU A 10 71.03 23.60 -1.00
C LEU A 10 69.84 22.81 -0.43
N TRP A 11 69.89 22.46 0.86
CA TRP A 11 68.77 21.76 1.53
C TRP A 11 67.50 22.59 1.63
N SER A 12 67.65 23.91 1.87
CA SER A 12 66.52 24.83 1.92
C SER A 12 65.86 25.00 0.53
N LEU A 13 66.68 25.10 -0.52
CA LEU A 13 66.18 25.16 -1.90
C LEU A 13 65.44 23.88 -2.32
N LEU A 14 65.98 22.73 -1.91
CA LEU A 14 65.36 21.42 -2.15
C LEU A 14 64.04 21.31 -1.36
N GLY A 15 64.00 21.77 -0.12
CA GLY A 15 62.79 21.79 0.71
C GLY A 15 61.70 22.71 0.12
N VAL A 16 62.05 23.91 -0.32
CA VAL A 16 61.10 24.83 -0.97
C VAL A 16 60.64 24.27 -2.31
N GLY A 17 61.55 23.66 -3.10
CA GLY A 17 61.18 23.00 -4.35
C GLY A 17 60.21 21.84 -4.19
N THR A 18 60.43 20.97 -3.21
CA THR A 18 59.50 19.89 -2.91
C THR A 18 58.15 20.38 -2.40
N PHE A 19 58.16 21.44 -1.59
CA PHE A 19 56.91 22.04 -1.07
C PHE A 19 56.07 22.70 -2.18
N THR A 20 56.72 23.40 -3.12
CA THR A 20 56.04 24.00 -4.28
C THR A 20 55.51 22.95 -5.23
N LEU A 21 56.23 21.83 -5.45
CA LEU A 21 55.76 20.70 -6.23
C LEU A 21 54.57 20.00 -5.59
N LEU A 22 54.54 19.85 -4.25
CA LEU A 22 53.43 19.32 -3.51
C LEU A 22 52.16 20.18 -3.67
N ILE A 23 52.29 21.51 -3.52
CA ILE A 23 51.17 22.44 -3.73
C ILE A 23 50.68 22.37 -5.17
N ALA A 24 51.53 22.37 -6.17
CA ALA A 24 51.19 22.28 -7.57
C ALA A 24 50.50 20.90 -7.91
N ALA A 25 50.95 19.83 -7.27
CA ALA A 25 50.31 18.52 -7.43
C ALA A 25 48.91 18.47 -6.80
N MET A 26 48.71 19.15 -5.68
CA MET A 26 47.36 19.26 -5.05
C MET A 26 46.42 20.10 -5.91
N GLN A 27 46.84 21.27 -6.41
CA GLN A 27 46.05 22.13 -7.27
C GLN A 27 45.64 21.43 -8.58
N LYS A 28 46.53 20.66 -9.20
CA LYS A 28 46.26 19.94 -10.44
C LYS A 28 45.21 18.81 -10.26
N LYS A 29 44.99 18.37 -9.03
CA LYS A 29 43.94 17.37 -8.71
C LYS A 29 42.57 18.01 -8.68
N ASP A 30 42.46 19.25 -8.26
CA ASP A 30 41.18 19.96 -8.08
C ASP A 30 40.59 20.51 -9.40
N GLU A 31 41.42 20.72 -10.44
CA GLU A 31 41.00 21.19 -11.77
C GLU A 31 40.40 20.12 -12.68
N LYS A 32 40.31 18.85 -12.21
CA LYS A 32 39.82 17.79 -13.03
C LYS A 32 38.28 17.86 -13.18
N ALA A 33 37.81 17.74 -14.41
CA ALA A 33 36.40 17.77 -14.74
C ALA A 33 35.72 16.39 -14.54
N CYS A 34 34.49 16.38 -14.15
CA CYS A 34 33.66 15.16 -14.07
C CYS A 34 33.60 14.47 -15.44
N ALA A 35 34.16 13.28 -15.55
CA ALA A 35 34.26 12.50 -16.79
C ALA A 35 32.94 11.85 -17.17
N GLY A 36 32.13 11.45 -16.17
CA GLY A 36 30.86 10.77 -16.38
C GLY A 36 30.14 10.51 -15.08
N ILE A 37 28.96 9.90 -15.19
CA ILE A 37 28.13 9.51 -14.05
C ILE A 37 27.80 8.03 -14.19
N LYS A 38 27.94 7.28 -13.11
CA LYS A 38 27.52 5.89 -13.00
C LYS A 38 26.58 5.77 -11.83
N ILE A 39 25.38 5.29 -12.10
CA ILE A 39 24.33 5.08 -11.10
C ILE A 39 24.29 3.58 -10.78
N ASN A 40 24.17 3.27 -9.50
CA ASN A 40 23.92 1.92 -8.99
C ASN A 40 22.77 2.02 -7.99
N ILE A 41 21.66 1.35 -8.29
CA ILE A 41 20.48 1.32 -7.43
C ILE A 41 20.43 -0.06 -6.77
N ASP A 42 20.61 -0.07 -5.46
CA ASP A 42 20.48 -1.25 -4.61
C ASP A 42 19.10 -1.22 -3.93
N GLY A 43 18.33 -2.31 -3.97
CA GLY A 43 17.00 -2.39 -3.35
C GLY A 43 16.15 -3.53 -3.87
N ALA A 44 14.86 -3.32 -3.92
CA ALA A 44 13.87 -4.33 -4.27
C ALA A 44 14.10 -4.92 -5.67
N LYS A 45 14.46 -6.20 -5.73
CA LYS A 45 14.68 -6.90 -7.01
C LYS A 45 13.40 -7.02 -7.84
N ASP A 46 12.25 -7.11 -7.18
CA ASP A 46 10.96 -7.39 -7.82
C ASP A 46 10.03 -6.17 -7.91
N ASN A 47 10.28 -5.13 -7.14
CA ASN A 47 9.40 -3.96 -7.02
C ASN A 47 10.21 -2.65 -7.15
N VAL A 48 10.75 -2.39 -8.32
CA VAL A 48 11.56 -1.18 -8.58
C VAL A 48 10.64 0.03 -8.78
N PHE A 49 10.75 1.05 -7.92
CA PHE A 49 9.96 2.29 -7.97
C PHE A 49 10.77 3.51 -8.43
N ILE A 50 12.09 3.40 -8.47
CA ILE A 50 12.97 4.44 -8.99
C ILE A 50 13.93 3.83 -10.01
N ASP A 51 14.24 4.55 -11.09
CA ASP A 51 15.18 4.10 -12.11
C ASP A 51 16.32 5.12 -12.32
N ASP A 52 17.30 4.72 -13.13
CA ASP A 52 18.45 5.57 -13.47
C ASP A 52 18.05 6.92 -14.06
N LYS A 53 16.90 6.98 -14.77
CA LYS A 53 16.40 8.21 -15.38
C LYS A 53 15.87 9.16 -14.33
N ASP A 54 15.16 8.64 -13.32
CA ASP A 54 14.64 9.42 -12.20
C ASP A 54 15.77 10.01 -11.39
N VAL A 55 16.76 9.18 -11.03
CA VAL A 55 17.98 9.62 -10.31
C VAL A 55 18.71 10.66 -11.13
N MET A 56 18.94 10.42 -12.42
CA MET A 56 19.60 11.35 -13.31
C MET A 56 18.85 12.69 -13.45
N ALA A 57 17.51 12.65 -13.47
CA ALA A 57 16.69 13.86 -13.54
C ALA A 57 16.85 14.71 -12.28
N ILE A 58 16.85 14.10 -11.09
CA ILE A 58 17.08 14.79 -9.82
C ILE A 58 18.48 15.39 -9.77
N MET A 59 19.51 14.64 -10.18
CA MET A 59 20.89 15.11 -10.22
C MET A 59 21.08 16.29 -11.17
N LYS A 60 20.43 16.27 -12.34
CA LYS A 60 20.50 17.36 -13.33
C LYS A 60 19.87 18.67 -12.86
N ASN A 61 18.94 18.64 -11.90
CA ASN A 61 18.37 19.86 -11.33
C ASN A 61 19.44 20.74 -10.64
N ASN A 62 20.60 20.17 -10.28
CA ASN A 62 21.76 20.89 -9.77
C ASN A 62 22.69 21.42 -10.89
N GLY A 63 22.26 21.36 -12.15
CA GLY A 63 23.01 21.75 -13.33
C GLY A 63 23.72 20.58 -14.02
N ALA A 64 24.39 20.89 -15.14
CA ALA A 64 25.18 19.89 -15.86
C ALA A 64 26.40 19.48 -15.00
N LEU A 65 26.45 18.20 -14.61
CA LEU A 65 27.53 17.67 -13.80
C LEU A 65 28.72 17.21 -14.66
N LYS A 66 28.46 16.57 -15.80
CA LYS A 66 29.49 16.12 -16.72
C LYS A 66 30.23 17.32 -17.32
N GLY A 67 31.55 17.29 -17.24
CA GLY A 67 32.41 18.37 -17.71
C GLY A 67 32.58 19.52 -16.70
N LYS A 68 31.87 19.54 -15.58
CA LYS A 68 32.03 20.50 -14.50
C LYS A 68 33.22 20.09 -13.64
N GLU A 69 33.98 21.07 -13.14
CA GLU A 69 35.10 20.86 -12.23
C GLU A 69 34.64 20.15 -10.95
N VAL A 70 35.35 19.09 -10.54
CA VAL A 70 35.00 18.25 -9.38
C VAL A 70 34.90 19.08 -8.10
N SER A 71 35.78 20.04 -7.91
CA SER A 71 35.77 20.96 -6.77
C SER A 71 34.51 21.83 -6.64
N MET A 72 33.83 22.10 -7.77
CA MET A 72 32.61 22.90 -7.83
C MET A 72 31.33 22.05 -7.67
N ILE A 73 31.44 20.73 -7.55
CA ILE A 73 30.29 19.83 -7.38
C ILE A 73 30.09 19.57 -5.90
N ASN A 74 29.01 20.10 -5.34
CA ASN A 74 28.64 19.85 -3.96
C ASN A 74 27.86 18.54 -3.87
N LEU A 75 28.58 17.44 -3.61
CA LEU A 75 27.99 16.08 -3.51
C LEU A 75 26.90 16.02 -2.43
N ARG A 76 27.19 16.58 -1.26
CA ARG A 76 26.24 16.57 -0.14
C ARG A 76 24.89 17.21 -0.49
N ASN A 77 24.91 18.33 -1.22
CA ASN A 77 23.67 18.96 -1.67
C ASN A 77 22.90 18.06 -2.64
N ILE A 78 23.59 17.30 -3.48
CA ILE A 78 22.95 16.36 -4.42
C ILE A 78 22.38 15.17 -3.66
N GLU A 79 23.10 14.61 -2.69
CA GLU A 79 22.63 13.55 -1.80
C GLU A 79 21.35 13.98 -1.07
N GLU A 80 21.35 15.16 -0.44
CA GLU A 80 20.18 15.73 0.23
C GLU A 80 18.99 15.95 -0.72
N GLN A 81 19.23 16.24 -1.99
CA GLN A 81 18.17 16.36 -3.00
C GLN A 81 17.61 14.99 -3.40
N LEU A 82 18.47 13.99 -3.54
CA LEU A 82 18.07 12.61 -3.82
C LEU A 82 17.25 12.03 -2.67
N GLU A 83 17.68 12.20 -1.43
CA GLU A 83 16.99 11.72 -0.23
C GLU A 83 15.63 12.38 0.04
N LYS A 84 15.35 13.55 -0.58
CA LYS A 84 14.01 14.15 -0.57
C LYS A 84 13.00 13.34 -1.35
N ASN A 85 13.45 12.52 -2.30
CA ASN A 85 12.56 11.57 -2.97
C ASN A 85 12.09 10.52 -1.95
N ALA A 86 10.78 10.32 -1.87
CA ALA A 86 10.19 9.40 -0.90
C ALA A 86 10.67 7.96 -1.06
N TRP A 87 11.03 7.56 -2.29
CA TRP A 87 11.48 6.22 -2.64
C TRP A 87 12.97 5.97 -2.43
N ILE A 88 13.76 7.02 -2.17
CA ILE A 88 15.18 6.89 -1.84
C ILE A 88 15.32 6.81 -0.33
N LYS A 89 16.00 5.77 0.15
CA LYS A 89 16.31 5.57 1.56
C LYS A 89 17.61 6.26 1.93
N ASP A 90 18.63 6.10 1.07
CA ASP A 90 19.97 6.63 1.26
C ASP A 90 20.63 6.87 -0.11
N ALA A 91 21.48 7.87 -0.20
CA ALA A 91 22.23 8.21 -1.40
C ALA A 91 23.67 8.57 -1.04
N ASP A 92 24.64 7.81 -1.56
CA ASP A 92 26.07 8.01 -1.36
C ASP A 92 26.74 8.33 -2.70
N LEU A 93 27.33 9.52 -2.80
CA LEU A 93 27.99 10.01 -4.00
C LEU A 93 29.49 10.17 -3.78
N PHE A 94 30.28 9.62 -4.67
CA PHE A 94 31.74 9.78 -4.63
C PHE A 94 32.36 9.78 -6.02
N PHE A 95 33.52 10.40 -6.15
CA PHE A 95 34.33 10.36 -7.36
C PHE A 95 35.37 9.26 -7.26
N ASP A 96 35.53 8.51 -8.36
CA ASP A 96 36.66 7.59 -8.49
C ASP A 96 37.95 8.31 -8.97
N ASN A 97 39.01 7.50 -9.13
CA ASN A 97 40.33 8.02 -9.52
C ASN A 97 40.37 8.61 -10.93
N ILE A 98 39.40 8.29 -11.78
CA ILE A 98 39.28 8.78 -13.16
C ILE A 98 38.17 9.83 -13.30
N GLN A 99 37.72 10.41 -12.18
CA GLN A 99 36.70 11.46 -12.07
C GLN A 99 35.32 11.07 -12.59
N VAL A 100 34.98 9.81 -12.55
CA VAL A 100 33.59 9.35 -12.75
C VAL A 100 32.86 9.51 -11.41
N LEU A 101 31.71 10.18 -11.45
CA LEU A 101 30.81 10.31 -10.31
C LEU A 101 30.00 9.01 -10.17
N HIS A 102 30.20 8.33 -9.07
CA HIS A 102 29.40 7.17 -8.68
C HIS A 102 28.26 7.64 -7.77
N ALA A 103 27.05 7.28 -8.13
CA ALA A 103 25.86 7.48 -7.31
C ALA A 103 25.35 6.10 -6.87
N LYS A 104 25.54 5.79 -5.60
CA LYS A 104 25.01 4.58 -4.98
C LYS A 104 23.73 4.95 -4.26
N ILE A 105 22.61 4.39 -4.72
CA ILE A 105 21.26 4.70 -4.24
C ILE A 105 20.70 3.46 -3.55
N GLU A 106 20.25 3.60 -2.33
CA GLU A 106 19.46 2.58 -1.64
C GLU A 106 17.96 2.90 -1.80
N GLU A 107 17.23 2.06 -2.54
CA GLU A 107 15.80 2.19 -2.74
C GLU A 107 15.02 1.72 -1.50
N ARG A 108 13.88 2.36 -1.19
CA ARG A 108 12.95 1.89 -0.17
C ARG A 108 12.08 0.77 -0.70
N GLU A 109 12.07 -0.32 0.01
CA GLU A 109 11.22 -1.47 -0.30
C GLU A 109 9.87 -1.35 0.42
N PRO A 110 8.74 -1.29 -0.32
CA PRO A 110 7.43 -1.29 0.29
C PRO A 110 7.09 -2.69 0.81
N ILE A 111 6.56 -2.77 2.03
CA ILE A 111 6.15 -4.03 2.67
C ILE A 111 4.65 -4.23 2.75
N ALA A 112 3.87 -3.15 2.72
CA ALA A 112 2.40 -3.17 2.74
C ALA A 112 1.81 -1.97 2.00
N ARG A 113 0.63 -2.16 1.43
CA ARG A 113 -0.21 -1.08 0.91
C ARG A 113 -1.37 -0.85 1.86
N ILE A 114 -1.59 0.40 2.27
CA ILE A 114 -2.61 0.79 3.22
C ILE A 114 -3.69 1.59 2.50
N PHE A 115 -4.95 1.27 2.78
CA PHE A 115 -6.13 2.05 2.43
C PHE A 115 -6.78 2.58 3.69
N THR A 116 -6.94 3.88 3.77
CA THR A 116 -7.57 4.55 4.92
C THR A 116 -9.08 4.55 4.81
N LEU A 117 -9.78 4.77 5.92
CA LEU A 117 -11.23 4.95 5.94
C LEU A 117 -11.70 6.13 5.08
N SER A 118 -10.86 7.13 4.85
CA SER A 118 -11.15 8.26 3.97
C SER A 118 -10.99 7.96 2.46
N GLY A 119 -10.54 6.74 2.10
CA GLY A 119 -10.31 6.32 0.71
C GLY A 119 -8.93 6.68 0.15
N LYS A 120 -8.02 7.28 0.94
CA LYS A 120 -6.64 7.48 0.53
C LYS A 120 -5.86 6.17 0.59
N SER A 121 -4.84 6.02 -0.26
CA SER A 121 -3.93 4.90 -0.13
C SER A 121 -2.48 5.30 -0.31
N TYR A 122 -1.58 4.53 0.32
CA TYR A 122 -0.13 4.72 0.30
C TYR A 122 0.57 3.41 0.62
N TYR A 123 1.86 3.35 0.33
CA TYR A 123 2.71 2.24 0.77
C TYR A 123 3.41 2.58 2.08
N ILE A 124 3.86 1.56 2.80
CA ILE A 124 4.79 1.69 3.91
C ILE A 124 6.00 0.80 3.72
N ASP A 125 7.17 1.27 4.18
CA ASP A 125 8.39 0.48 4.26
C ASP A 125 8.56 -0.19 5.64
N SER A 126 9.65 -0.93 5.80
CA SER A 126 10.00 -1.61 7.06
C SER A 126 10.24 -0.66 8.25
N SER A 127 10.45 0.64 8.00
CA SER A 127 10.55 1.68 9.03
C SER A 127 9.22 2.37 9.34
N CYS A 128 8.13 1.92 8.73
CA CYS A 128 6.80 2.56 8.76
C CYS A 128 6.76 3.94 8.11
N LYS A 129 7.72 4.28 7.24
CA LYS A 129 7.66 5.51 6.46
C LYS A 129 6.59 5.37 5.39
N MET A 130 5.73 6.38 5.29
CA MET A 130 4.70 6.45 4.25
C MET A 130 5.34 6.79 2.90
N LEU A 131 5.05 5.99 1.88
CA LEU A 131 5.53 6.14 0.52
C LEU A 131 4.35 6.44 -0.41
N PRO A 132 4.50 7.35 -1.37
CA PRO A 132 3.42 7.68 -2.30
C PRO A 132 3.14 6.52 -3.25
N LEU A 133 1.96 6.53 -3.88
CA LEU A 133 1.70 5.64 -5.01
C LEU A 133 2.53 6.08 -6.22
N SER A 134 2.81 5.13 -7.10
CA SER A 134 3.34 5.39 -8.43
C SER A 134 2.26 5.09 -9.46
N ASP A 135 2.14 5.95 -10.47
CA ASP A 135 1.20 5.74 -11.57
C ASP A 135 1.66 4.65 -12.54
N GLU A 136 2.97 4.40 -12.58
CA GLU A 136 3.58 3.48 -13.53
C GLU A 136 3.87 2.10 -12.92
N ARG A 137 3.99 2.02 -11.58
CA ARG A 137 4.54 0.84 -10.89
C ARG A 137 3.69 0.44 -9.70
N SER A 138 3.54 -0.86 -9.49
CA SER A 138 2.79 -1.44 -8.38
C SER A 138 3.54 -2.62 -7.78
N ALA A 139 3.55 -2.71 -6.45
CA ALA A 139 4.14 -3.84 -5.73
C ALA A 139 3.10 -4.91 -5.42
N ARG A 140 3.51 -6.19 -5.52
CA ARG A 140 2.70 -7.32 -5.08
C ARG A 140 3.00 -7.61 -3.60
N ILE A 141 2.32 -6.91 -2.74
CA ILE A 141 2.47 -6.95 -1.28
C ILE A 141 1.10 -6.98 -0.60
N PRO A 142 1.02 -7.39 0.68
CA PRO A 142 -0.24 -7.40 1.42
C PRO A 142 -0.94 -6.04 1.45
N MET A 143 -2.25 -6.06 1.26
CA MET A 143 -3.10 -4.88 1.25
C MET A 143 -3.91 -4.81 2.54
N PHE A 144 -3.81 -3.68 3.24
CA PHE A 144 -4.58 -3.41 4.46
C PHE A 144 -5.64 -2.36 4.19
N THR A 145 -6.87 -2.62 4.66
CA THR A 145 -8.00 -1.69 4.51
C THR A 145 -8.49 -1.22 5.86
N SER A 146 -9.31 -0.17 5.84
CA SER A 146 -9.94 0.41 7.04
C SER A 146 -8.95 1.02 8.04
N PHE A 147 -7.76 1.46 7.58
CA PHE A 147 -6.81 2.13 8.47
C PHE A 147 -7.42 3.45 8.99
N PRO A 148 -7.36 3.71 10.32
CA PRO A 148 -8.18 4.75 10.95
C PRO A 148 -7.77 6.19 10.62
N SER A 149 -6.53 6.42 10.17
CA SER A 149 -5.99 7.77 10.01
C SER A 149 -5.34 7.98 8.64
N ASP A 150 -5.45 9.20 8.11
CA ASP A 150 -4.76 9.65 6.90
C ASP A 150 -3.75 10.79 7.17
N LYS A 151 -3.46 11.04 8.44
CA LYS A 151 -2.51 12.07 8.89
C LYS A 151 -1.08 11.61 8.69
N LYS A 152 -0.20 12.53 8.27
CA LYS A 152 1.25 12.26 8.20
C LYS A 152 1.88 12.00 9.58
N VAL A 153 1.35 12.68 10.62
CA VAL A 153 1.74 12.46 12.02
C VAL A 153 0.60 11.72 12.69
N LEU A 154 0.85 10.47 13.02
CA LEU A 154 -0.14 9.58 13.62
C LEU A 154 -0.29 9.85 15.12
N SER A 155 -1.47 9.60 15.64
CA SER A 155 -1.72 9.51 17.08
C SER A 155 -1.03 8.24 17.66
N LYS A 156 -0.88 8.16 18.99
CA LYS A 156 -0.32 6.95 19.61
C LYS A 156 -1.09 5.67 19.26
N PRO A 157 -2.45 5.64 19.34
CA PRO A 157 -3.21 4.47 18.92
C PRO A 157 -2.99 4.10 17.45
N ASP A 158 -3.04 5.08 16.53
CA ASP A 158 -2.86 4.82 15.10
C ASP A 158 -1.44 4.31 14.80
N SER A 159 -0.44 4.81 15.55
CA SER A 159 0.95 4.32 15.45
C SER A 159 1.09 2.86 15.91
N SER A 160 0.34 2.44 16.93
CA SER A 160 0.30 1.04 17.36
C SER A 160 -0.28 0.16 16.26
N VAL A 161 -1.43 0.55 15.69
CA VAL A 161 -2.03 -0.16 14.55
C VAL A 161 -1.06 -0.25 13.36
N LEU A 162 -0.28 0.82 13.09
CA LEU A 162 0.71 0.78 12.02
C LEU A 162 1.86 -0.20 12.31
N GLN A 163 2.27 -0.35 13.57
CA GLN A 163 3.25 -1.38 13.95
C GLN A 163 2.70 -2.79 13.78
N ASP A 164 1.44 -3.01 14.11
CA ASP A 164 0.77 -4.29 13.89
C ASP A 164 0.69 -4.62 12.41
N VAL A 165 0.28 -3.65 11.58
CA VAL A 165 0.29 -3.78 10.10
C VAL A 165 1.67 -4.19 9.59
N LYS A 166 2.74 -3.52 10.07
CA LYS A 166 4.12 -3.88 9.72
C LYS A 166 4.46 -5.31 10.12
N ASN A 167 4.11 -5.73 11.34
CA ASN A 167 4.42 -7.07 11.86
C ASN A 167 3.71 -8.15 11.04
N ILE A 168 2.41 -7.98 10.79
CA ILE A 168 1.61 -8.89 9.97
C ILE A 168 2.14 -8.92 8.53
N ALA A 169 2.42 -7.76 7.92
CA ALA A 169 2.94 -7.68 6.57
C ALA A 169 4.29 -8.38 6.41
N ARG A 170 5.21 -8.17 7.34
CA ARG A 170 6.52 -8.84 7.35
C ARG A 170 6.37 -10.36 7.46
N TYR A 171 5.47 -10.81 8.33
CA TYR A 171 5.20 -12.23 8.49
C TYR A 171 4.67 -12.86 7.20
N ILE A 172 3.71 -12.21 6.55
CA ILE A 172 3.13 -12.68 5.29
C ILE A 172 4.18 -12.67 4.16
N ASN A 173 4.96 -11.60 4.03
CA ASN A 173 5.98 -11.47 2.98
C ASN A 173 7.13 -12.49 3.13
N ALA A 174 7.40 -12.95 4.35
CA ALA A 174 8.41 -13.98 4.59
C ALA A 174 7.97 -15.39 4.15
N ASP A 175 6.69 -15.59 3.82
CA ASP A 175 6.11 -16.89 3.48
C ASP A 175 5.39 -16.84 2.14
N SER A 176 5.93 -17.55 1.15
CA SER A 176 5.39 -17.58 -0.22
C SER A 176 3.96 -18.11 -0.30
N PHE A 177 3.57 -19.05 0.59
CA PHE A 177 2.22 -19.56 0.66
C PHE A 177 1.26 -18.48 1.15
N LEU A 178 1.61 -17.75 2.21
CA LEU A 178 0.78 -16.66 2.73
C LEU A 178 0.67 -15.52 1.72
N THR A 179 1.77 -15.14 1.08
CA THR A 179 1.77 -14.12 0.01
C THR A 179 0.85 -14.48 -1.16
N ALA A 180 0.73 -15.78 -1.47
CA ALA A 180 -0.17 -16.26 -2.52
C ALA A 180 -1.63 -16.35 -2.06
N GLN A 181 -1.89 -16.54 -0.75
CA GLN A 181 -3.23 -16.80 -0.22
C GLN A 181 -3.93 -15.54 0.32
N VAL A 182 -3.18 -14.55 0.79
CA VAL A 182 -3.75 -13.34 1.38
C VAL A 182 -4.01 -12.30 0.28
N ALA A 183 -5.28 -11.98 0.03
CA ALA A 183 -5.65 -10.90 -0.89
C ALA A 183 -5.67 -9.55 -0.16
N GLN A 184 -6.29 -9.51 1.02
CA GLN A 184 -6.55 -8.29 1.77
C GLN A 184 -6.62 -8.60 3.26
N ILE A 185 -6.22 -7.64 4.08
CA ILE A 185 -6.40 -7.68 5.53
C ILE A 185 -7.24 -6.46 5.92
N ASP A 186 -8.38 -6.69 6.53
CA ASP A 186 -9.24 -5.63 7.04
C ASP A 186 -8.94 -5.36 8.52
N ILE A 187 -8.85 -4.08 8.86
CA ILE A 187 -8.66 -3.59 10.23
C ILE A 187 -10.04 -3.26 10.76
N THR A 188 -10.54 -4.08 11.68
CA THR A 188 -11.88 -3.87 12.24
C THR A 188 -11.93 -2.63 13.15
N SER A 189 -13.13 -2.13 13.43
CA SER A 189 -13.33 -1.02 14.36
C SER A 189 -12.87 -1.32 15.80
N GLN A 190 -12.68 -2.59 16.12
CA GLN A 190 -12.19 -3.07 17.42
C GLN A 190 -10.65 -3.17 17.49
N GLY A 191 -9.96 -2.88 16.37
CA GLY A 191 -8.51 -3.00 16.27
C GLY A 191 -8.02 -4.43 16.09
N THR A 192 -8.88 -5.34 15.63
CA THR A 192 -8.54 -6.71 15.25
C THR A 192 -8.38 -6.84 13.74
N TYR A 193 -7.80 -7.94 13.27
CA TYR A 193 -7.46 -8.15 11.88
C TYR A 193 -8.22 -9.35 11.31
N GLU A 194 -8.81 -9.14 10.14
CA GLU A 194 -9.53 -10.15 9.37
C GLU A 194 -8.92 -10.28 7.99
N ILE A 195 -8.63 -11.51 7.55
CA ILE A 195 -8.04 -11.79 6.25
C ILE A 195 -9.12 -12.22 5.26
N ILE A 196 -9.08 -11.63 4.08
CA ILE A 196 -9.82 -12.06 2.91
C ILE A 196 -8.84 -12.81 2.01
N PRO A 197 -9.02 -14.10 1.77
CA PRO A 197 -8.11 -14.90 0.96
C PRO A 197 -8.31 -14.67 -0.54
N VAL A 198 -7.31 -15.04 -1.33
CA VAL A 198 -7.37 -15.03 -2.81
C VAL A 198 -8.32 -16.13 -3.32
N LEU A 199 -8.30 -17.28 -2.65
CA LEU A 199 -9.14 -18.43 -3.00
C LEU A 199 -10.24 -18.63 -1.96
N GLY A 200 -11.50 -18.66 -2.45
CA GLY A 200 -12.69 -18.78 -1.61
C GLY A 200 -13.18 -17.41 -1.12
N ASP A 201 -14.29 -17.43 -0.40
CA ASP A 201 -14.99 -16.26 0.12
C ASP A 201 -15.18 -16.31 1.65
N GLN A 202 -14.39 -17.16 2.32
CA GLN A 202 -14.40 -17.27 3.78
C GLN A 202 -13.63 -16.10 4.42
N LEU A 203 -14.14 -15.65 5.54
CA LEU A 203 -13.48 -14.67 6.38
C LEU A 203 -12.55 -15.38 7.38
N ILE A 204 -11.28 -14.97 7.44
CA ILE A 204 -10.30 -15.54 8.37
C ILE A 204 -10.00 -14.52 9.46
N ARG A 205 -10.38 -14.83 10.71
CA ARG A 205 -10.14 -13.97 11.86
C ARG A 205 -8.84 -14.34 12.54
N ILE A 206 -7.89 -13.41 12.56
CA ILE A 206 -6.61 -13.57 13.27
C ILE A 206 -6.59 -12.86 14.62
N GLY A 207 -7.58 -12.00 14.89
CA GLY A 207 -7.63 -11.20 16.12
C GLY A 207 -6.56 -10.13 16.13
N ASP A 208 -5.77 -10.06 17.21
CA ASP A 208 -4.64 -9.12 17.34
C ASP A 208 -3.40 -9.57 16.54
N ALA A 209 -2.35 -8.74 16.56
CA ALA A 209 -1.08 -9.00 15.88
C ALA A 209 -0.06 -9.76 16.76
N GLU A 210 -0.50 -10.36 17.86
CA GLU A 210 0.35 -11.17 18.71
C GLU A 210 0.34 -12.64 18.25
N ASP A 211 1.37 -13.39 18.61
CA ASP A 211 1.50 -14.84 18.36
C ASP A 211 1.22 -15.28 16.90
N LEU A 212 1.68 -14.48 15.93
CA LEU A 212 1.43 -14.70 14.50
C LEU A 212 1.90 -16.09 14.04
N ASP A 213 3.02 -16.61 14.58
CA ASP A 213 3.53 -17.95 14.27
C ASP A 213 2.51 -19.04 14.60
N GLU A 214 1.89 -18.97 15.79
CA GLU A 214 0.88 -19.93 16.22
C GLU A 214 -0.38 -19.80 15.35
N LYS A 215 -0.88 -18.57 15.16
CA LYS A 215 -2.11 -18.29 14.41
C LYS A 215 -2.02 -18.74 12.94
N PHE A 216 -0.96 -18.35 12.25
CA PHE A 216 -0.73 -18.77 10.88
C PHE A 216 -0.34 -20.25 10.74
N GLY A 217 0.33 -20.81 11.75
CA GLY A 217 0.60 -22.24 11.83
C GLY A 217 -0.69 -23.06 11.91
N LYS A 218 -1.64 -22.64 12.76
CA LYS A 218 -3.01 -23.22 12.82
C LYS A 218 -3.75 -23.09 11.50
N LEU A 219 -3.70 -21.92 10.88
CA LEU A 219 -4.32 -21.67 9.58
C LEU A 219 -3.76 -22.61 8.50
N LYS A 220 -2.45 -22.74 8.39
CA LYS A 220 -1.79 -23.67 7.45
C LYS A 220 -2.17 -25.13 7.71
N SER A 221 -2.26 -25.51 8.97
CA SER A 221 -2.69 -26.86 9.37
C SER A 221 -4.14 -27.12 8.96
N PHE A 222 -5.02 -26.13 9.13
CA PHE A 222 -6.40 -26.18 8.69
C PHE A 222 -6.50 -26.35 7.15
N TYR A 223 -5.72 -25.58 6.39
CA TYR A 223 -5.65 -25.71 4.94
C TYR A 223 -5.25 -27.13 4.50
N LYS A 224 -4.20 -27.67 5.09
CA LYS A 224 -3.70 -29.00 4.74
C LYS A 224 -4.65 -30.14 5.13
N GLN A 225 -5.26 -30.06 6.30
CA GLN A 225 -6.02 -31.18 6.87
C GLN A 225 -7.51 -31.13 6.51
N VAL A 226 -8.08 -29.94 6.42
CA VAL A 226 -9.53 -29.76 6.23
C VAL A 226 -9.85 -29.40 4.78
N TRP A 227 -9.27 -28.35 4.24
CA TRP A 227 -9.61 -27.89 2.89
C TRP A 227 -9.22 -28.87 1.79
N ALA A 228 -8.11 -29.55 1.93
CA ALA A 228 -7.73 -30.60 0.99
C ALA A 228 -8.79 -31.70 0.85
N LYS A 229 -9.64 -31.89 1.88
CA LYS A 229 -10.70 -32.91 1.91
C LYS A 229 -12.07 -32.34 1.63
N THR A 230 -12.36 -31.08 2.00
CA THR A 230 -13.74 -30.55 2.02
C THR A 230 -14.00 -29.45 1.00
N GLY A 231 -12.95 -28.93 0.34
CA GLY A 231 -13.02 -27.76 -0.53
C GLY A 231 -13.19 -26.43 0.25
N PHE A 232 -13.17 -25.33 -0.51
CA PHE A 232 -13.19 -23.95 0.05
C PHE A 232 -14.59 -23.47 0.43
N GLU A 233 -15.64 -24.07 -0.12
CA GLU A 233 -17.02 -23.57 0.01
C GLU A 233 -17.71 -23.95 1.31
N LYS A 234 -17.14 -24.90 2.07
CA LYS A 234 -17.81 -25.49 3.23
C LYS A 234 -17.92 -24.54 4.43
N TYR A 235 -16.94 -23.66 4.60
CA TYR A 235 -16.86 -22.78 5.75
C TYR A 235 -17.00 -21.30 5.35
N GLU A 236 -17.72 -20.55 6.16
CA GLU A 236 -17.95 -19.12 5.99
C GLU A 236 -16.92 -18.30 6.77
N THR A 237 -16.55 -18.77 7.97
CA THR A 237 -15.57 -18.11 8.83
C THR A 237 -14.60 -19.14 9.39
N ILE A 238 -13.33 -18.77 9.44
CA ILE A 238 -12.24 -19.51 10.09
C ILE A 238 -11.62 -18.59 11.11
N ASP A 239 -11.70 -18.95 12.37
CA ASP A 239 -11.20 -18.15 13.47
C ASP A 239 -10.00 -18.86 14.11
N VAL A 240 -8.82 -18.22 14.05
CA VAL A 240 -7.55 -18.74 14.57
C VAL A 240 -7.04 -17.96 15.78
N GLN A 241 -7.82 -16.98 16.27
CA GLN A 241 -7.41 -16.13 17.39
C GLN A 241 -7.30 -16.89 18.72
N TYR A 242 -8.04 -17.97 18.89
CA TYR A 242 -8.06 -18.74 20.13
C TYR A 242 -6.85 -19.66 20.24
N LYS A 243 -6.27 -19.73 21.45
CA LYS A 243 -5.11 -20.57 21.71
C LYS A 243 -5.44 -22.05 21.45
N ASP A 244 -4.51 -22.76 20.81
CA ASP A 244 -4.55 -24.21 20.55
C ASP A 244 -5.77 -24.75 19.76
N GLN A 245 -6.61 -23.88 19.19
CA GLN A 245 -7.79 -24.31 18.46
C GLN A 245 -8.10 -23.43 17.23
N VAL A 246 -8.82 -24.02 16.27
CA VAL A 246 -9.40 -23.32 15.14
C VAL A 246 -10.92 -23.50 15.19
N VAL A 247 -11.65 -22.41 15.23
CA VAL A 247 -13.11 -22.41 15.20
C VAL A 247 -13.57 -22.11 13.78
N ALA A 248 -14.21 -23.09 13.12
CA ALA A 248 -14.67 -22.92 11.75
C ALA A 248 -16.21 -23.02 11.69
N THR A 249 -16.86 -21.92 11.26
CA THR A 249 -18.30 -21.83 11.08
C THR A 249 -18.67 -22.36 9.70
N LYS A 250 -19.54 -23.37 9.65
CA LYS A 250 -20.03 -23.90 8.38
C LYS A 250 -20.94 -22.88 7.71
N ARG A 251 -20.89 -22.80 6.40
CA ARG A 251 -21.76 -21.95 5.61
C ARG A 251 -23.23 -22.30 5.85
N GLY A 252 -24.06 -21.30 6.14
CA GLY A 252 -25.47 -21.49 6.45
C GLY A 252 -25.78 -21.94 7.89
N ALA A 253 -24.77 -22.18 8.74
CA ALA A 253 -24.98 -22.51 10.15
C ALA A 253 -25.57 -21.34 10.97
N GLY A 254 -25.33 -20.09 10.53
CA GLY A 254 -25.89 -18.88 11.14
C GLY A 254 -27.32 -18.55 10.72
N LYS A 255 -27.88 -19.26 9.73
CA LYS A 255 -29.32 -19.30 9.47
C LYS A 255 -29.95 -20.29 10.45
N ILE A 256 -29.89 -19.94 11.74
CA ILE A 256 -30.97 -20.39 12.64
C ILE A 256 -32.20 -19.80 11.96
N TYR A 257 -32.99 -20.64 11.33
CA TYR A 257 -34.38 -20.32 11.10
C TYR A 257 -34.93 -20.04 12.49
N ALA A 258 -34.89 -18.77 12.91
CA ALA A 258 -35.75 -18.33 13.99
C ALA A 258 -37.09 -18.85 13.54
N ASP A 259 -37.64 -19.76 14.32
CA ASP A 259 -38.95 -20.34 14.04
C ASP A 259 -39.89 -19.15 13.97
N THR A 260 -40.09 -18.65 12.74
CA THR A 260 -40.84 -17.41 12.44
C THR A 260 -42.26 -17.58 12.96
N THR A 261 -42.75 -18.83 13.04
CA THR A 261 -44.00 -19.19 13.69
C THR A 261 -43.95 -18.95 15.19
N LYS A 262 -42.84 -19.28 15.86
CA LYS A 262 -42.69 -19.07 17.30
C LYS A 262 -42.48 -17.58 17.63
N ALA A 263 -41.65 -16.89 16.86
CA ALA A 263 -41.45 -15.46 17.00
C ALA A 263 -42.71 -14.64 16.69
N MET A 264 -43.50 -15.02 15.67
CA MET A 264 -44.78 -14.41 15.39
C MET A 264 -45.82 -14.68 16.48
N LYS A 265 -45.79 -15.86 17.08
CA LYS A 265 -46.70 -16.22 18.18
C LYS A 265 -46.35 -15.45 19.46
N GLU A 266 -45.06 -15.31 19.77
CA GLU A 266 -44.59 -14.49 20.91
C GLU A 266 -44.89 -13.01 20.70
N PHE A 267 -44.67 -12.48 19.50
CA PHE A 267 -45.02 -11.12 19.13
C PHE A 267 -46.54 -10.87 19.20
N GLY A 268 -47.36 -11.83 18.73
CA GLY A 268 -48.82 -11.78 18.86
C GLY A 268 -49.31 -11.78 20.31
N ASN A 269 -48.70 -12.60 21.17
CA ASN A 269 -48.99 -12.63 22.60
C ASN A 269 -48.62 -11.31 23.29
N THR A 270 -47.46 -10.73 22.95
CA THR A 270 -47.01 -9.43 23.48
C THR A 270 -47.94 -8.32 23.05
N LEU A 271 -48.41 -8.30 21.79
CA LEU A 271 -49.41 -7.33 21.32
C LEU A 271 -50.77 -7.47 22.02
N GLN A 272 -51.22 -8.69 22.35
CA GLN A 272 -52.43 -8.89 23.13
C GLN A 272 -52.26 -8.40 24.58
N GLN A 273 -51.11 -8.64 25.21
CA GLN A 273 -50.80 -8.10 26.55
C GLN A 273 -50.78 -6.57 26.56
N ILE A 274 -50.17 -5.95 25.56
CA ILE A 274 -50.19 -4.46 25.43
C ILE A 274 -51.60 -3.94 25.23
N LYS A 275 -52.44 -4.60 24.44
CA LYS A 275 -53.85 -4.22 24.25
C LYS A 275 -54.66 -4.38 25.51
N SER A 276 -54.47 -5.42 26.32
CA SER A 276 -55.17 -5.60 27.58
C SER A 276 -54.78 -4.51 28.61
N VAL A 277 -53.49 -4.21 28.70
CA VAL A 277 -52.99 -3.14 29.59
C VAL A 277 -53.50 -1.73 29.15
N LEU A 278 -53.64 -1.46 27.86
CA LEU A 278 -54.21 -0.22 27.34
C LEU A 278 -55.70 -0.11 27.55
N ASN A 279 -56.46 -1.26 27.60
CA ASN A 279 -57.88 -1.26 27.85
C ASN A 279 -58.21 -1.15 29.35
N ASP A 280 -57.33 -1.62 30.24
CA ASP A 280 -57.52 -1.54 31.71
C ASP A 280 -57.07 -0.20 32.32
N THR A 281 -56.42 0.65 31.61
CA THR A 281 -56.06 2.00 32.05
C THR A 281 -57.06 3.01 31.50
N ALA A 282 -57.93 3.52 32.39
CA ALA A 282 -58.86 4.63 32.14
C ALA A 282 -58.20 5.98 31.74
N PHE A 283 -57.05 5.89 31.13
CA PHE A 283 -56.25 7.04 30.62
C PHE A 283 -56.38 7.21 29.10
N ALA A 284 -57.26 6.47 28.41
CA ALA A 284 -57.37 6.54 26.96
C ALA A 284 -58.21 7.66 26.39
N ALA A 285 -58.63 8.66 27.20
CA ALA A 285 -59.57 9.69 26.73
C ALA A 285 -58.93 11.08 26.43
N GLU A 286 -57.65 11.31 26.69
CA GLU A 286 -57.15 12.68 26.57
C GLU A 286 -55.89 12.93 25.72
N VAL A 287 -55.33 11.94 25.04
CA VAL A 287 -54.12 12.17 24.20
C VAL A 287 -54.20 11.44 22.86
N VAL A 288 -55.24 11.63 22.07
CA VAL A 288 -55.11 11.41 20.62
C VAL A 288 -56.02 12.37 19.87
N LYS A 289 -55.58 13.62 19.70
CA LYS A 289 -56.02 14.38 18.54
C LYS A 289 -55.33 13.82 17.32
N PRO A 290 -56.05 13.41 16.27
CA PRO A 290 -55.42 12.89 15.07
C PRO A 290 -54.65 14.02 14.37
N VAL A 291 -53.34 13.85 14.26
CA VAL A 291 -52.53 14.67 13.36
C VAL A 291 -52.88 14.21 11.94
N THR A 292 -53.63 15.06 11.24
CA THR A 292 -53.94 14.87 9.83
C THR A 292 -52.67 15.05 9.02
N ILE A 293 -52.02 13.95 8.70
CA ILE A 293 -50.97 13.94 7.69
C ILE A 293 -51.66 14.03 6.33
N LYS A 294 -51.55 15.18 5.69
CA LYS A 294 -51.99 15.36 4.30
C LYS A 294 -51.11 14.49 3.43
N ASP A 295 -51.71 13.43 2.88
CA ASP A 295 -51.15 12.61 1.85
C ASP A 295 -50.82 13.43 0.60
N SER A 296 -49.54 13.53 0.30
CA SER A 296 -49.07 13.90 -1.02
C SER A 296 -48.35 12.72 -1.66
N VAL A 297 -49.09 11.65 -1.88
CA VAL A 297 -48.63 10.58 -2.80
C VAL A 297 -49.29 10.85 -4.14
N ALA A 298 -48.56 11.51 -5.02
CA ALA A 298 -48.91 11.61 -6.44
C ALA A 298 -48.71 10.26 -7.12
N THR A 299 -49.77 9.50 -7.24
CA THR A 299 -49.88 8.33 -8.10
C THR A 299 -49.76 8.77 -9.56
N LYS A 300 -48.62 8.51 -10.22
CA LYS A 300 -48.48 8.58 -11.67
C LYS A 300 -49.17 7.33 -12.28
N LYS A 301 -50.29 7.58 -12.98
CA LYS A 301 -50.94 6.61 -13.88
C LYS A 301 -50.02 6.30 -15.08
N PRO A 302 -50.11 5.08 -15.68
CA PRO A 302 -49.38 4.73 -16.89
C PRO A 302 -49.95 5.53 -18.08
N VAL A 303 -49.04 6.08 -18.89
CA VAL A 303 -49.35 6.76 -20.16
C VAL A 303 -49.48 5.71 -21.23
N GLU A 304 -50.67 5.57 -21.81
CA GLU A 304 -50.94 4.87 -23.05
C GLU A 304 -50.24 5.57 -24.22
N THR A 305 -49.42 4.82 -24.96
CA THR A 305 -48.76 5.26 -26.19
C THR A 305 -49.74 5.18 -27.33
N LYS A 306 -50.26 6.33 -27.80
CA LYS A 306 -50.90 6.44 -29.10
C LYS A 306 -49.82 6.66 -30.17
N THR A 307 -49.73 5.70 -31.09
CA THR A 307 -49.06 5.77 -32.36
C THR A 307 -49.60 6.91 -33.20
N ASN A 308 -48.73 7.76 -33.69
CA ASN A 308 -49.01 8.57 -34.91
C ASN A 308 -47.79 8.57 -35.81
N ASN A 309 -47.97 7.97 -36.98
CA ASN A 309 -47.13 7.98 -38.15
C ASN A 309 -47.07 9.39 -38.73
N LYS A 310 -45.83 9.88 -39.00
CA LYS A 310 -45.54 10.65 -40.26
C LYS A 310 -44.03 10.78 -40.47
N THR A 311 -43.63 10.08 -41.51
CA THR A 311 -42.69 10.40 -42.60
C THR A 311 -41.49 11.34 -42.35
N GLY A 312 -40.27 10.80 -42.59
CA GLY A 312 -39.31 11.47 -43.48
C GLY A 312 -38.02 11.96 -42.84
N LYS A 313 -36.97 11.26 -42.98
CA LYS A 313 -35.76 11.54 -43.75
C LYS A 313 -34.56 10.73 -43.25
N LYS A 314 -33.97 10.05 -44.18
CA LYS A 314 -32.66 9.37 -44.11
C LYS A 314 -31.55 10.30 -43.60
N ASN A 315 -30.74 9.82 -42.64
CA ASN A 315 -29.32 10.10 -42.61
C ASN A 315 -28.55 8.87 -42.10
N THR A 316 -27.80 8.36 -43.02
CA THR A 316 -26.83 7.28 -42.93
C THR A 316 -25.61 7.75 -42.16
N SER A 317 -25.16 6.98 -41.19
CA SER A 317 -23.80 7.03 -40.65
C SER A 317 -23.23 5.61 -40.51
N PRO A 318 -21.93 5.39 -40.77
CA PRO A 318 -21.41 4.10 -41.20
C PRO A 318 -21.04 3.19 -40.02
N VAL A 319 -21.32 1.91 -40.21
CA VAL A 319 -20.92 0.77 -39.38
C VAL A 319 -19.41 0.58 -39.53
N VAL A 320 -18.67 0.74 -38.43
CA VAL A 320 -17.26 0.33 -38.36
C VAL A 320 -17.20 -1.12 -37.93
N ASN A 321 -16.79 -1.97 -38.87
CA ASN A 321 -16.58 -3.39 -38.71
C ASN A 321 -15.23 -3.66 -38.07
N GLN A 322 -15.16 -4.04 -36.78
CA GLN A 322 -13.92 -4.48 -36.17
C GLN A 322 -13.71 -5.98 -36.41
N LYS A 323 -12.73 -6.28 -37.28
CA LYS A 323 -12.18 -7.62 -37.50
C LYS A 323 -11.36 -8.07 -36.29
N GLN A 324 -11.71 -9.22 -35.74
CA GLN A 324 -10.87 -9.97 -34.75
C GLN A 324 -9.60 -10.51 -35.46
N PRO A 325 -8.42 -10.49 -34.80
CA PRO A 325 -7.25 -11.17 -35.33
C PRO A 325 -7.27 -12.65 -34.96
N LYS A 326 -7.09 -13.50 -35.97
CA LYS A 326 -6.90 -14.95 -35.84
C LYS A 326 -5.50 -15.26 -35.26
N ALA A 327 -5.45 -16.09 -34.23
CA ALA A 327 -4.23 -16.69 -33.73
C ALA A 327 -3.61 -17.65 -34.73
N VAL A 328 -2.34 -17.46 -35.06
CA VAL A 328 -1.52 -18.40 -35.83
C VAL A 328 -0.61 -19.14 -34.87
N MET A 329 -0.88 -20.44 -34.69
CA MET A 329 0.03 -21.40 -34.06
C MET A 329 1.21 -21.67 -35.01
N LYS A 330 2.44 -21.40 -34.61
CA LYS A 330 3.65 -22.03 -35.19
C LYS A 330 4.17 -23.09 -34.27
N LYS A 331 4.18 -24.32 -34.78
CA LYS A 331 4.98 -25.43 -34.24
C LYS A 331 6.42 -25.20 -34.64
N HIS A 332 7.33 -25.26 -33.66
CA HIS A 332 8.64 -25.90 -33.77
C HIS A 332 9.07 -26.31 -32.37
#